data_9e05c0ce8be83faa0690edf0b195e8ac
#
_entry.id   9e05c0ce8be83faa0690edf0b195e8ac
#
_cell.length_a   1.000
_cell.length_b   1.000
_cell.length_c   1.000
_cell.angle_alpha   90.00
_cell.angle_beta   90.00
_cell.angle_gamma   90.00
#
_symmetry.space_group_name_H-M   'P 1'
#
loop_
_entity.id
_entity.type
_entity.pdbx_description
1 polymer ?
#
loop_
_entity_poly.entity_id
_entity_poly.type
_entity_poly.pdbx_seq_one_letter_code
_entity_poly.pdbx_strand_id
1 'polypeptide(L)' 'MTTAPDFDEQINRIGTHSVKWDMMERLYGVSADTGLSMWVADMDFRPPQCVQAAVEKMAAHGVYGYYG' A
#
# COMPACT_ATOMS: atom_id res chain seq x y z
N MET A 1 20.51 -11.66 0.13
CA MET A 1 20.21 -11.44 -1.30
C MET A 1 18.96 -10.60 -1.43
N THR A 2 19.00 -9.56 -2.25
CA THR A 2 17.87 -8.68 -2.47
C THR A 2 16.99 -9.27 -3.57
N THR A 3 15.71 -9.50 -3.27
CA THR A 3 14.74 -9.95 -4.27
C THR A 3 14.16 -8.74 -4.97
N ALA A 4 14.12 -8.76 -6.30
CA ALA A 4 13.48 -7.70 -7.08
C ALA A 4 11.98 -7.63 -6.77
N PRO A 5 11.40 -6.43 -6.69
CA PRO A 5 9.95 -6.30 -6.51
C PRO A 5 9.19 -6.94 -7.67
N ASP A 6 8.07 -7.60 -7.36
CA ASP A 6 7.15 -8.13 -8.36
C ASP A 6 6.10 -7.07 -8.67
N PHE A 7 6.29 -6.35 -9.77
CA PHE A 7 5.36 -5.31 -10.21
C PHE A 7 4.13 -5.86 -10.95
N ASP A 8 4.10 -7.15 -11.22
CA ASP A 8 2.95 -7.80 -11.85
C ASP A 8 1.98 -8.41 -10.84
N GLU A 9 2.37 -8.46 -9.56
CA GLU A 9 1.50 -8.93 -8.49
C GLU A 9 0.27 -8.03 -8.39
N GLN A 10 -0.91 -8.62 -8.42
CA GLN A 10 -2.17 -7.93 -8.21
C GLN A 10 -2.49 -7.89 -6.73
N ILE A 11 -2.39 -6.70 -6.15
CA ILE A 11 -2.63 -6.50 -4.73
C ILE A 11 -4.02 -5.92 -4.55
N ASN A 12 -4.88 -6.63 -3.84
CA ASN A 12 -6.21 -6.13 -3.50
C ASN A 12 -6.11 -5.21 -2.29
N ARG A 13 -6.36 -3.93 -2.50
CA ARG A 13 -6.32 -2.92 -1.46
C ARG A 13 -7.70 -2.47 -0.98
N ILE A 14 -8.76 -3.08 -1.49
CA ILE A 14 -10.14 -2.79 -1.07
C ILE A 14 -10.31 -3.24 0.38
N GLY A 15 -10.87 -2.38 1.23
CA GLY A 15 -11.08 -2.68 2.64
C GLY A 15 -9.85 -2.51 3.53
N THR A 16 -8.79 -1.87 3.02
CA THR A 16 -7.55 -1.65 3.76
C THR A 16 -7.37 -0.20 4.24
N HIS A 17 -8.42 0.59 4.21
CA HIS A 17 -8.41 2.03 4.48
C HIS A 17 -7.61 2.85 3.46
N SER A 18 -7.42 2.32 2.25
CA SER A 18 -6.79 3.03 1.15
C SER A 18 -7.74 4.10 0.61
N VAL A 19 -7.35 5.35 0.66
CA VAL A 19 -8.14 6.46 0.08
C VAL A 19 -8.36 6.22 -1.40
N LYS A 20 -7.34 5.77 -2.11
CA LYS A 20 -7.37 5.51 -3.55
C LYS A 20 -8.50 4.57 -3.96
N TRP A 21 -8.74 3.50 -3.20
CA TRP A 21 -9.72 2.47 -3.53
C TRP A 21 -10.98 2.56 -2.68
N ASP A 22 -10.86 2.83 -1.39
CA ASP A 22 -12.00 2.76 -0.47
C ASP A 22 -12.83 4.04 -0.42
N MET A 23 -12.32 5.16 -0.92
CA MET A 23 -13.05 6.43 -0.96
C MET A 23 -13.54 6.83 -2.35
N MET A 24 -13.21 6.06 -3.37
CA MET A 24 -13.56 6.40 -4.76
C MET A 24 -15.07 6.41 -4.98
N GLU A 25 -15.80 5.45 -4.46
CA GLU A 25 -17.25 5.39 -4.59
C GLU A 25 -17.94 6.55 -3.87
N ARG A 26 -17.51 6.83 -2.64
CA ARG A 26 -18.07 7.92 -1.84
C ARG A 26 -17.86 9.28 -2.47
N LEU A 27 -16.67 9.54 -3.02
CA LEU A 27 -16.31 10.83 -3.56
C LEU A 27 -16.75 11.04 -5.02
N TYR A 28 -16.76 9.97 -5.81
CA TYR A 28 -16.97 10.06 -7.26
C TYR A 28 -18.05 9.13 -7.79
N GLY A 29 -18.68 8.32 -6.96
CA GLY A 29 -19.75 7.42 -7.36
C GLY A 29 -19.29 6.23 -8.21
N VAL A 30 -18.00 5.93 -8.20
CA VAL A 30 -17.43 4.81 -8.96
C VAL A 30 -17.07 3.67 -8.01
N SER A 31 -17.67 2.49 -8.24
CA SER A 31 -17.40 1.31 -7.43
C SER A 31 -15.97 0.81 -7.63
N ALA A 32 -15.29 0.46 -6.53
CA ALA A 32 -13.97 -0.16 -6.58
C ALA A 32 -13.98 -1.56 -7.20
N ASP A 33 -15.15 -2.23 -7.23
CA ASP A 33 -15.27 -3.56 -7.83
C ASP A 33 -15.24 -3.54 -9.36
N THR A 34 -15.68 -2.43 -9.97
CA THR A 34 -15.82 -2.31 -11.42
C THR A 34 -15.02 -1.16 -12.01
N GLY A 35 -14.58 -0.20 -11.20
CA GLY A 35 -13.86 0.97 -11.64
C GLY A 35 -12.34 0.81 -11.57
N LEU A 36 -11.65 1.70 -12.27
CA LEU A 36 -10.19 1.83 -12.20
C LEU A 36 -9.84 3.14 -11.49
N SER A 37 -9.07 3.06 -10.43
CA SER A 37 -8.68 4.23 -9.66
C SER A 37 -7.44 4.89 -10.26
N MET A 38 -7.59 6.13 -10.70
CA MET A 38 -6.51 6.91 -11.32
C MET A 38 -6.48 8.36 -10.81
N TRP A 39 -7.06 8.63 -9.66
CA TRP A 39 -7.30 10.01 -9.21
C TRP A 39 -6.30 10.52 -8.17
N VAL A 40 -5.51 9.62 -7.56
CA VAL A 40 -4.47 9.99 -6.61
C VAL A 40 -3.14 9.36 -7.01
N ALA A 41 -2.05 10.04 -6.70
CA ALA A 41 -0.69 9.55 -6.93
C ALA A 41 -0.31 8.55 -5.85
N ASP A 42 -0.81 7.34 -5.98
CA ASP A 42 -0.65 6.25 -5.01
C ASP A 42 -0.46 4.96 -5.83
N MET A 43 0.70 4.36 -5.73
CA MET A 43 1.03 3.17 -6.50
C MET A 43 0.61 1.89 -5.79
N ASP A 44 0.11 0.92 -6.56
CA ASP A 44 -0.35 -0.37 -6.04
C ASP A 44 0.77 -1.43 -6.06
N PHE A 45 1.98 -1.04 -5.75
CA PHE A 45 3.14 -1.93 -5.72
C PHE A 45 3.68 -2.08 -4.30
N ARG A 46 4.15 -3.27 -3.98
CA ARG A 46 4.90 -3.48 -2.75
C ARG A 46 6.28 -2.83 -2.87
N PRO A 47 6.85 -2.34 -1.76
CA PRO A 47 8.21 -1.82 -1.76
C PRO A 47 9.23 -2.96 -1.96
N PRO A 48 10.50 -2.63 -2.25
CA PRO A 48 11.56 -3.62 -2.21
C PRO A 48 11.61 -4.34 -0.87
N GLN A 49 12.05 -5.61 -0.89
CA GLN A 49 12.08 -6.44 0.32
C GLN A 49 12.89 -5.82 1.46
N CYS A 50 13.98 -5.11 1.15
CA CYS A 50 14.78 -4.45 2.18
C CYS A 50 14.00 -3.35 2.94
N VAL A 51 13.10 -2.64 2.27
CA VAL A 51 12.23 -1.64 2.89
C VAL A 51 11.19 -2.32 3.79
N GLN A 52 10.55 -3.37 3.27
CA GLN A 52 9.56 -4.14 4.03
C GLN A 52 10.19 -4.73 5.30
N ALA A 53 11.37 -5.31 5.19
CA ALA A 53 12.10 -5.90 6.31
C ALA A 53 12.46 -4.85 7.37
N ALA A 54 12.85 -3.65 6.96
CA ALA A 54 13.16 -2.56 7.90
C ALA A 54 11.92 -2.13 8.70
N VAL A 55 10.76 -2.01 8.03
CA VAL A 55 9.50 -1.67 8.69
C VAL A 55 9.07 -2.78 9.65
N GLU A 56 9.17 -4.03 9.23
CA GLU A 56 8.82 -5.18 10.08
C GLU A 56 9.70 -5.25 11.32
N LYS A 57 10.99 -4.97 11.19
CA LYS A 57 11.93 -4.94 12.31
C LYS A 57 11.53 -3.86 13.32
N MET A 58 11.16 -2.67 12.86
CA MET A 58 10.70 -1.60 13.74
C MET A 58 9.37 -1.94 14.40
N ALA A 59 8.45 -2.55 13.66
CA ALA A 59 7.16 -2.99 14.19
C ALA A 59 7.35 -4.04 15.29
N ALA A 60 8.28 -4.99 15.10
CA ALA A 60 8.60 -6.01 16.10
C ALA A 60 9.24 -5.42 17.35
N HIS A 61 10.05 -4.36 17.19
CA HIS A 61 10.65 -3.65 18.31
C HIS A 61 9.58 -3.03 19.24
N GLY A 62 8.58 -2.39 18.69
CA GLY A 62 7.38 -1.93 19.41
C GLY A 62 7.53 -0.62 20.18
N VAL A 63 8.70 0.01 20.19
CA VAL A 63 8.91 1.30 20.86
C VAL A 63 9.32 2.33 19.82
N TYR A 64 8.45 3.32 19.58
CA TYR A 64 8.56 4.24 18.45
C TYR A 64 8.95 5.64 18.96
N GLY A 65 10.17 5.74 19.48
CA GLY A 65 10.71 7.01 19.95
C GLY A 65 11.37 7.82 18.81
N TYR A 66 12.12 8.82 19.20
CA TYR A 66 12.91 9.57 18.24
C TYR A 66 14.03 8.70 17.68
N TYR A 67 14.26 8.83 16.38
CA TYR A 67 15.32 8.12 15.67
C TYR A 67 16.53 9.02 15.46
N GLY A 68 17.70 8.47 15.64
CA GLY A 68 18.94 9.19 15.44
C GLY A 68 20.09 8.34 14.91
#